data_5588ed0c47041cf9e3cc0fc096b8d5f1
#
_entry.id   5588ed0c47041cf9e3cc0fc096b8d5f1
#
_cell.length_a   1.000
_cell.length_b   1.000
_cell.length_c   1.000
_cell.angle_alpha   90.00
_cell.angle_beta   90.00
_cell.angle_gamma   90.00
#
_symmetry.space_group_name_H-M   'P 1'
#
loop_
_entity.id
_entity.type
_entity.pdbx_description
1 polymer ?
#
loop_
_entity_poly.entity_id
_entity_poly.type
_entity_poly.pdbx_seq_one_letter_code
_entity_poly.pdbx_strand_id
1 'polypeptide(L)'
;MQRLAPLLSATLSERELKIAHNARHQDELLAGTHATECWDAQFEAWLGRGTARAMMGGRAALLAVTRALGLGAGDGVIIPAFTCQCVLNALRFAGVAPQYADIENEGFGLDAAAVARAITPGTRAIMIQHSFGLVGRDFEALLALARERNLLLIEDCAHALGARWQGQLLGTFGDAAVFSFERSKIITTIHGGMAVVHGEAAAMRLQAQAAQAPLPARALTLSQLDSVEHDYWVRVADDPARAAWARGHFAATLMPQMWPEEFRGEHFSRYEERMPSAIALLAQSQFAQLENILAARRKQALRWQAWAGRAGFATASALPGSEPAWLRFPLWADAALKAEPAALARELGVEIGVWFTTPAHPVASVQAHCPQGMDACARVLNLPTLLPAGHPFAT
;
A
#
# COMPACT_ATOMS: atom_id res chain seq x y z
N MET A 1 13.62 7.25 -27.38
CA MET A 1 13.43 6.03 -26.56
C MET A 1 11.95 5.87 -26.32
N GLN A 2 11.40 4.70 -26.56
CA GLN A 2 10.00 4.39 -26.24
C GLN A 2 9.81 4.55 -24.71
N ARG A 3 8.71 5.23 -24.31
CA ARG A 3 8.38 5.42 -22.91
C ARG A 3 7.90 4.10 -22.33
N LEU A 4 8.45 3.69 -21.19
CA LEU A 4 7.99 2.51 -20.46
C LEU A 4 6.66 2.80 -19.76
N ALA A 5 5.76 1.83 -19.73
CA ALA A 5 4.54 1.92 -18.95
C ALA A 5 4.87 2.01 -17.45
N PRO A 6 4.34 3.00 -16.71
CA PRO A 6 4.78 3.31 -15.36
C PRO A 6 4.27 2.34 -14.31
N LEU A 7 5.08 2.12 -13.29
CA LEU A 7 4.66 1.45 -12.05
C LEU A 7 3.91 2.39 -11.08
N LEU A 8 4.22 3.68 -11.13
CA LEU A 8 3.73 4.67 -10.16
C LEU A 8 2.68 5.58 -10.79
N SER A 9 1.73 6.02 -9.98
CA SER A 9 0.72 7.05 -10.33
C SER A 9 -0.12 6.75 -11.57
N ALA A 10 -0.19 5.47 -11.99
CA ALA A 10 -0.85 5.05 -13.25
C ALA A 10 -2.37 5.28 -13.28
N THR A 11 -2.99 5.62 -12.14
CA THR A 11 -4.43 5.89 -12.01
C THR A 11 -4.77 7.38 -12.07
N LEU A 12 -3.78 8.28 -12.12
CA LEU A 12 -4.04 9.72 -12.28
C LEU A 12 -4.68 10.00 -13.64
N SER A 13 -5.57 10.98 -13.65
CA SER A 13 -6.28 11.44 -14.83
C SER A 13 -6.40 12.97 -14.84
N GLU A 14 -6.99 13.51 -15.90
CA GLU A 14 -7.32 14.95 -15.96
C GLU A 14 -8.26 15.40 -14.83
N ARG A 15 -9.02 14.48 -14.22
CA ARG A 15 -9.90 14.80 -13.08
C ARG A 15 -9.06 15.20 -11.87
N GLU A 16 -8.08 14.39 -11.53
CA GLU A 16 -7.17 14.66 -10.41
C GLU A 16 -6.31 15.89 -10.67
N LEU A 17 -5.88 16.10 -11.92
CA LEU A 17 -5.18 17.31 -12.33
C LEU A 17 -6.03 18.57 -12.07
N LYS A 18 -7.30 18.55 -12.47
CA LYS A 18 -8.24 19.68 -12.25
C LYS A 18 -8.49 19.91 -10.75
N ILE A 19 -8.66 18.84 -9.98
CA ILE A 19 -8.84 18.94 -8.51
C ILE A 19 -7.59 19.58 -7.89
N ALA A 20 -6.39 19.08 -8.20
CA ALA A 20 -5.14 19.61 -7.68
C ALA A 20 -4.94 21.09 -8.05
N HIS A 21 -5.22 21.46 -9.30
CA HIS A 21 -5.15 22.86 -9.75
C HIS A 21 -6.11 23.77 -8.98
N ASN A 22 -7.36 23.34 -8.82
CA ASN A 22 -8.38 24.16 -8.16
C ASN A 22 -8.15 24.25 -6.65
N ALA A 23 -7.77 23.14 -5.99
CA ALA A 23 -7.62 23.08 -4.56
C ALA A 23 -6.47 23.95 -4.03
N ARG A 24 -5.41 24.19 -4.83
CA ARG A 24 -4.25 25.00 -4.39
C ARG A 24 -4.60 26.47 -4.08
N HIS A 25 -5.74 26.96 -4.60
CA HIS A 25 -6.24 28.33 -4.43
C HIS A 25 -7.37 28.44 -3.38
N GLN A 26 -7.68 27.35 -2.65
CA GLN A 26 -8.78 27.31 -1.69
C GLN A 26 -8.26 26.93 -0.30
N ASP A 27 -8.04 27.95 0.54
CA ASP A 27 -7.49 27.75 1.88
C ASP A 27 -8.33 26.80 2.74
N GLU A 28 -9.66 26.81 2.58
CA GLU A 28 -10.57 25.88 3.26
C GLU A 28 -10.30 24.42 2.91
N LEU A 29 -9.87 24.12 1.67
CA LEU A 29 -9.50 22.77 1.27
C LEU A 29 -8.10 22.39 1.77
N LEU A 30 -7.19 23.36 1.84
CA LEU A 30 -5.80 23.10 2.26
C LEU A 30 -5.68 22.91 3.78
N ALA A 31 -6.54 23.59 4.57
CA ALA A 31 -6.49 23.58 6.03
C ALA A 31 -7.77 23.04 6.71
N GLY A 32 -8.75 22.56 5.96
CA GLY A 32 -10.00 22.01 6.49
C GLY A 32 -10.08 20.49 6.39
N THR A 33 -11.07 19.90 7.04
CA THR A 33 -11.33 18.45 7.10
C THR A 33 -12.72 18.03 6.58
N HIS A 34 -13.53 18.95 6.12
CA HIS A 34 -14.91 18.63 5.72
C HIS A 34 -15.00 17.52 4.65
N ALA A 35 -14.21 17.63 3.56
CA ALA A 35 -14.19 16.58 2.54
C ALA A 35 -13.55 15.28 3.07
N THR A 36 -12.66 15.38 4.07
CA THR A 36 -12.07 14.21 4.74
C THR A 36 -13.11 13.46 5.56
N GLU A 37 -13.98 14.16 6.27
CA GLU A 37 -15.08 13.57 7.02
C GLU A 37 -16.10 12.88 6.09
N CYS A 38 -16.39 13.50 4.95
CA CYS A 38 -17.18 12.87 3.89
C CYS A 38 -16.52 11.61 3.34
N TRP A 39 -15.19 11.64 3.17
CA TRP A 39 -14.41 10.50 2.71
C TRP A 39 -14.39 9.37 3.74
N ASP A 40 -14.19 9.67 5.02
CA ASP A 40 -14.29 8.71 6.12
C ASP A 40 -15.64 7.97 6.07
N ALA A 41 -16.75 8.72 6.01
CA ALA A 41 -18.11 8.15 5.96
C ALA A 41 -18.36 7.32 4.69
N GLN A 42 -17.88 7.79 3.52
CA GLN A 42 -17.99 7.05 2.26
C GLN A 42 -17.24 5.72 2.34
N PHE A 43 -16.05 5.72 2.92
CA PHE A 43 -15.24 4.52 3.06
C PHE A 43 -15.86 3.52 4.05
N GLU A 44 -16.39 4.00 5.19
CA GLU A 44 -17.15 3.19 6.16
C GLU A 44 -18.35 2.51 5.49
N ALA A 45 -19.14 3.28 4.73
CA ALA A 45 -20.31 2.76 4.02
C ALA A 45 -19.95 1.70 2.98
N TRP A 46 -18.85 1.92 2.23
CA TRP A 46 -18.36 0.96 1.22
C TRP A 46 -17.81 -0.32 1.86
N LEU A 47 -17.04 -0.19 2.95
CA LEU A 47 -16.46 -1.35 3.64
C LEU A 47 -17.53 -2.18 4.35
N GLY A 48 -18.65 -1.55 4.77
CA GLY A 48 -19.80 -2.18 5.38
C GLY A 48 -19.64 -2.49 6.87
N ARG A 49 -18.47 -2.22 7.47
CA ARG A 49 -18.22 -2.37 8.91
C ARG A 49 -17.01 -1.54 9.35
N GLY A 50 -16.95 -1.27 10.65
CA GLY A 50 -15.84 -0.59 11.31
C GLY A 50 -15.94 0.93 11.24
N THR A 51 -15.02 1.59 11.93
CA THR A 51 -14.82 3.03 11.92
C THR A 51 -13.54 3.33 11.13
N ALA A 52 -13.63 4.23 10.15
CA ALA A 52 -12.52 4.61 9.28
C ALA A 52 -12.11 6.06 9.49
N ARG A 53 -10.81 6.35 9.48
CA ARG A 53 -10.26 7.72 9.54
C ARG A 53 -9.10 7.87 8.56
N ALA A 54 -9.22 8.85 7.68
CA ALA A 54 -8.22 9.17 6.69
C ALA A 54 -7.03 9.91 7.32
N MET A 55 -5.83 9.40 7.05
CA MET A 55 -4.54 9.88 7.55
C MET A 55 -3.63 10.28 6.38
N MET A 56 -2.56 11.02 6.66
CA MET A 56 -1.60 11.47 5.63
C MET A 56 -0.73 10.37 5.02
N GLY A 57 -0.93 9.11 5.40
CA GLY A 57 -0.25 7.96 4.80
C GLY A 57 -0.72 6.65 5.39
N GLY A 58 -0.49 5.54 4.68
CA GLY A 58 -0.72 4.20 5.22
C GLY A 58 0.10 3.93 6.49
N ARG A 59 1.30 4.53 6.57
CA ARG A 59 2.16 4.49 7.77
C ARG A 59 1.54 5.22 8.97
N ALA A 60 0.92 6.37 8.75
CA ALA A 60 0.18 7.10 9.77
C ALA A 60 -1.09 6.33 10.19
N ALA A 61 -1.78 5.74 9.22
CA ALA A 61 -2.92 4.88 9.48
C ALA A 61 -2.54 3.66 10.34
N LEU A 62 -1.39 3.03 10.09
CA LEU A 62 -0.93 1.89 10.88
C LEU A 62 -0.56 2.30 12.30
N LEU A 63 0.11 3.45 12.51
CA LEU A 63 0.38 3.98 13.84
C LEU A 63 -0.92 4.24 14.60
N ALA A 64 -1.90 4.90 13.94
CA ALA A 64 -3.20 5.19 14.54
C ALA A 64 -3.97 3.91 14.92
N VAL A 65 -4.00 2.90 14.04
CA VAL A 65 -4.59 1.58 14.30
C VAL A 65 -3.92 0.90 15.49
N THR A 66 -2.59 0.86 15.51
CA THR A 66 -1.82 0.20 16.57
C THR A 66 -2.16 0.80 17.95
N ARG A 67 -2.19 2.13 18.04
CA ARG A 67 -2.58 2.84 19.26
C ARG A 67 -4.07 2.63 19.61
N ALA A 68 -4.96 2.62 18.59
CA ALA A 68 -6.40 2.43 18.79
C ALA A 68 -6.72 1.03 19.32
N LEU A 69 -5.96 0.02 18.93
CA LEU A 69 -6.05 -1.34 19.49
C LEU A 69 -5.50 -1.46 20.92
N GLY A 70 -4.85 -0.40 21.44
CA GLY A 70 -4.25 -0.39 22.78
C GLY A 70 -2.92 -1.12 22.83
N LEU A 71 -2.26 -1.31 21.69
CA LEU A 71 -0.92 -1.91 21.63
C LEU A 71 0.14 -0.87 21.96
N GLY A 72 1.18 -1.27 22.69
CA GLY A 72 2.23 -0.38 23.17
C GLY A 72 3.47 -1.09 23.72
N ALA A 73 4.17 -0.44 24.65
CA ALA A 73 5.42 -0.95 25.23
C ALA A 73 5.24 -2.32 25.89
N GLY A 74 6.09 -3.26 25.48
CA GLY A 74 6.04 -4.66 25.93
C GLY A 74 5.24 -5.60 25.05
N ASP A 75 4.43 -5.06 24.11
CA ASP A 75 3.67 -5.87 23.18
C ASP A 75 4.49 -6.21 21.92
N GLY A 76 4.30 -7.43 21.41
CA GLY A 76 4.85 -7.89 20.14
C GLY A 76 3.77 -8.03 19.07
N VAL A 77 4.10 -7.67 17.83
CA VAL A 77 3.25 -7.89 16.65
C VAL A 77 4.02 -8.73 15.65
N ILE A 78 3.47 -9.87 15.25
CA ILE A 78 4.05 -10.73 14.22
C ILE A 78 3.78 -10.10 12.85
N ILE A 79 4.85 -9.96 12.04
CA ILE A 79 4.84 -9.39 10.70
C ILE A 79 5.58 -10.31 9.72
N PRO A 80 5.28 -10.27 8.40
CA PRO A 80 6.03 -11.05 7.42
C PRO A 80 7.46 -10.52 7.23
N ALA A 81 8.41 -11.43 6.98
CA ALA A 81 9.77 -11.09 6.60
C ALA A 81 9.90 -10.71 5.10
N PHE A 82 8.87 -10.07 4.57
CA PHE A 82 8.79 -9.55 3.19
C PHE A 82 7.87 -8.33 3.21
N THR A 83 8.34 -7.21 3.80
CA THR A 83 7.53 -6.02 4.05
C THR A 83 8.30 -4.72 3.87
N CYS A 84 7.68 -3.59 4.22
CA CYS A 84 8.24 -2.26 4.09
C CYS A 84 8.73 -1.72 5.44
N GLN A 85 9.81 -0.93 5.44
CA GLN A 85 10.33 -0.23 6.62
C GLN A 85 9.26 0.64 7.31
N CYS A 86 8.31 1.18 6.55
CA CYS A 86 7.20 1.97 7.11
C CYS A 86 6.37 1.19 8.14
N VAL A 87 6.22 -0.12 7.96
CA VAL A 87 5.51 -1.00 8.89
C VAL A 87 6.25 -1.09 10.21
N LEU A 88 7.57 -1.34 10.14
CA LEU A 88 8.40 -1.41 11.33
C LEU A 88 8.41 -0.09 12.10
N ASN A 89 8.54 1.02 11.38
CA ASN A 89 8.55 2.35 11.99
C ASN A 89 7.24 2.62 12.73
N ALA A 90 6.10 2.39 12.09
CA ALA A 90 4.79 2.61 12.71
C ALA A 90 4.61 1.81 14.01
N LEU A 91 5.00 0.52 14.02
CA LEU A 91 4.94 -0.32 15.20
C LEU A 91 5.90 0.18 16.29
N ARG A 92 7.15 0.47 15.96
CA ARG A 92 8.16 0.97 16.91
C ARG A 92 7.78 2.33 17.49
N PHE A 93 7.18 3.23 16.70
CA PHE A 93 6.71 4.53 17.19
C PHE A 93 5.51 4.41 18.14
N ALA A 94 4.78 3.30 18.07
CA ALA A 94 3.79 2.93 19.08
C ALA A 94 4.41 2.24 20.33
N GLY A 95 5.72 1.97 20.32
CA GLY A 95 6.40 1.23 21.37
C GLY A 95 6.32 -0.30 21.22
N VAL A 96 5.77 -0.79 20.13
CA VAL A 96 5.55 -2.22 19.86
C VAL A 96 6.78 -2.86 19.24
N ALA A 97 7.09 -4.09 19.64
CA ALA A 97 8.19 -4.89 19.09
C ALA A 97 7.74 -5.67 17.84
N PRO A 98 8.26 -5.38 16.61
CA PRO A 98 8.01 -6.22 15.45
C PRO A 98 8.67 -7.60 15.64
N GLN A 99 7.90 -8.68 15.42
CA GLN A 99 8.36 -10.06 15.45
C GLN A 99 8.23 -10.66 14.05
N TYR A 100 9.33 -11.09 13.44
CA TYR A 100 9.27 -11.62 12.09
C TYR A 100 8.83 -13.08 12.08
N ALA A 101 7.94 -13.41 11.12
CA ALA A 101 7.66 -14.78 10.72
C ALA A 101 7.88 -14.94 9.24
N ASP A 102 8.17 -16.16 8.80
CA ASP A 102 8.39 -16.47 7.39
C ASP A 102 7.09 -16.42 6.61
N ILE A 103 7.22 -16.32 5.30
CA ILE A 103 6.10 -16.28 4.36
C ILE A 103 5.96 -17.62 3.62
N GLU A 104 4.80 -17.86 3.04
CA GLU A 104 4.62 -18.84 1.99
C GLU A 104 4.88 -18.21 0.61
N ASN A 105 5.22 -19.01 -0.38
CA ASN A 105 5.70 -18.53 -1.68
C ASN A 105 4.67 -18.54 -2.81
N GLU A 106 3.42 -18.90 -2.50
CA GLU A 106 2.31 -18.93 -3.46
C GLU A 106 1.62 -17.57 -3.57
N GLY A 107 1.30 -16.95 -2.43
CA GLY A 107 0.63 -15.64 -2.32
C GLY A 107 1.47 -14.57 -1.61
N PHE A 108 2.66 -14.92 -1.13
CA PHE A 108 3.55 -14.06 -0.32
C PHE A 108 2.92 -13.62 1.01
N GLY A 109 1.97 -14.38 1.52
CA GLY A 109 1.37 -14.21 2.83
C GLY A 109 2.22 -14.85 3.93
N LEU A 110 1.86 -14.60 5.19
CA LEU A 110 2.47 -15.30 6.32
C LEU A 110 2.22 -16.82 6.24
N ASP A 111 3.24 -17.62 6.53
CA ASP A 111 3.11 -19.06 6.76
C ASP A 111 2.58 -19.31 8.18
N ALA A 112 1.45 -20.01 8.32
CA ALA A 112 0.78 -20.21 9.60
C ALA A 112 1.64 -21.00 10.59
N ALA A 113 2.42 -21.98 10.12
CA ALA A 113 3.33 -22.75 10.98
C ALA A 113 4.51 -21.89 11.47
N ALA A 114 5.03 -20.99 10.61
CA ALA A 114 6.06 -20.04 11.03
C ALA A 114 5.51 -19.04 12.05
N VAL A 115 4.29 -18.55 11.87
CA VAL A 115 3.60 -17.68 12.83
C VAL A 115 3.42 -18.38 14.16
N ALA A 116 2.95 -19.64 14.17
CA ALA A 116 2.76 -20.41 15.40
C ALA A 116 4.08 -20.58 16.18
N ARG A 117 5.21 -20.74 15.49
CA ARG A 117 6.56 -20.80 16.13
C ARG A 117 7.06 -19.46 16.65
N ALA A 118 6.64 -18.36 16.02
CA ALA A 118 7.06 -17.00 16.40
C ALA A 118 6.29 -16.42 17.60
N ILE A 119 5.16 -17.03 18.00
CA ILE A 119 4.37 -16.59 19.15
C ILE A 119 5.18 -16.73 20.43
N THR A 120 5.27 -15.65 21.20
CA THR A 120 5.89 -15.57 22.53
C THR A 120 4.86 -15.08 23.56
N PRO A 121 5.14 -15.12 24.85
CA PRO A 121 4.26 -14.56 25.89
C PRO A 121 3.94 -13.05 25.69
N GLY A 122 4.83 -12.30 25.02
CA GLY A 122 4.63 -10.89 24.71
C GLY A 122 3.91 -10.64 23.38
N THR A 123 3.61 -11.66 22.58
CA THR A 123 2.88 -11.50 21.32
C THR A 123 1.43 -11.13 21.59
N ARG A 124 0.97 -10.03 21.00
CA ARG A 124 -0.40 -9.50 21.17
C ARG A 124 -1.19 -9.44 19.89
N ALA A 125 -0.52 -9.40 18.74
CA ALA A 125 -1.21 -9.32 17.44
C ALA A 125 -0.44 -10.06 16.35
N ILE A 126 -1.18 -10.43 15.30
CA ILE A 126 -0.67 -10.86 13.99
C ILE A 126 -1.07 -9.80 12.98
N MET A 127 -0.13 -9.34 12.15
CA MET A 127 -0.42 -8.47 11.02
C MET A 127 -0.33 -9.26 9.72
N ILE A 128 -1.47 -9.54 9.11
CA ILE A 128 -1.58 -10.20 7.81
C ILE A 128 -1.41 -9.15 6.71
N GLN A 129 -0.34 -9.25 5.94
CA GLN A 129 -0.10 -8.39 4.78
C GLN A 129 -0.61 -9.08 3.51
N HIS A 130 -1.52 -8.43 2.79
CA HIS A 130 -2.03 -8.89 1.50
C HIS A 130 -1.13 -8.43 0.37
N SER A 131 0.06 -9.04 0.27
CA SER A 131 1.11 -8.66 -0.68
C SER A 131 0.61 -8.68 -2.13
N PHE A 132 0.93 -7.64 -2.91
CA PHE A 132 0.50 -7.46 -4.30
C PHE A 132 -1.03 -7.44 -4.51
N GLY A 133 -1.83 -7.42 -3.43
CA GLY A 133 -3.29 -7.51 -3.46
C GLY A 133 -3.82 -8.93 -3.55
N LEU A 134 -3.00 -9.91 -3.15
CA LEU A 134 -3.34 -11.33 -3.08
C LEU A 134 -3.82 -11.73 -1.69
N VAL A 135 -4.58 -12.80 -1.62
CA VAL A 135 -4.85 -13.53 -0.37
C VAL A 135 -3.79 -14.61 -0.23
N GLY A 136 -3.09 -14.64 0.90
CA GLY A 136 -2.08 -15.67 1.17
C GLY A 136 -2.71 -17.06 1.37
N ARG A 137 -1.97 -18.12 1.03
CA ARG A 137 -2.41 -19.53 1.14
C ARG A 137 -3.00 -19.88 2.50
N ASP A 138 -2.36 -19.39 3.56
CA ASP A 138 -2.70 -19.76 4.94
C ASP A 138 -3.66 -18.76 5.62
N PHE A 139 -4.37 -17.91 4.85
CA PHE A 139 -5.21 -16.85 5.40
C PHE A 139 -6.23 -17.36 6.44
N GLU A 140 -7.00 -18.41 6.11
CA GLU A 140 -7.98 -18.97 7.04
C GLU A 140 -7.33 -19.60 8.27
N ALA A 141 -6.19 -20.27 8.10
CA ALA A 141 -5.43 -20.85 9.21
C ALA A 141 -4.91 -19.76 10.16
N LEU A 142 -4.50 -18.62 9.64
CA LEU A 142 -4.07 -17.45 10.43
C LEU A 142 -5.23 -16.82 11.20
N LEU A 143 -6.43 -16.73 10.60
CA LEU A 143 -7.64 -16.29 11.28
C LEU A 143 -8.00 -17.24 12.45
N ALA A 144 -7.90 -18.55 12.21
CA ALA A 144 -8.16 -19.56 13.23
C ALA A 144 -7.11 -19.49 14.36
N LEU A 145 -5.82 -19.38 14.02
CA LEU A 145 -4.73 -19.28 14.97
C LEU A 145 -4.84 -18.04 15.87
N ALA A 146 -5.19 -16.89 15.29
CA ALA A 146 -5.38 -15.65 16.06
C ALA A 146 -6.51 -15.82 17.10
N ARG A 147 -7.64 -16.43 16.71
CA ARG A 147 -8.74 -16.73 17.64
C ARG A 147 -8.33 -17.71 18.74
N GLU A 148 -7.67 -18.83 18.36
CA GLU A 148 -7.21 -19.86 19.32
C GLU A 148 -6.27 -19.27 20.37
N ARG A 149 -5.38 -18.38 19.95
CA ARG A 149 -4.36 -17.77 20.82
C ARG A 149 -4.79 -16.46 21.46
N ASN A 150 -6.03 -16.02 21.20
CA ASN A 150 -6.57 -14.75 21.68
C ASN A 150 -5.66 -13.55 21.30
N LEU A 151 -5.17 -13.55 20.05
CA LEU A 151 -4.35 -12.50 19.46
C LEU A 151 -5.21 -11.58 18.63
N LEU A 152 -4.93 -10.28 18.67
CA LEU A 152 -5.51 -9.31 17.75
C LEU A 152 -5.03 -9.57 16.32
N LEU A 153 -5.84 -9.22 15.35
CA LEU A 153 -5.52 -9.38 13.94
C LEU A 153 -5.63 -8.04 13.22
N ILE A 154 -4.53 -7.63 12.59
CA ILE A 154 -4.44 -6.43 11.76
C ILE A 154 -4.30 -6.87 10.31
N GLU A 155 -5.16 -6.38 9.42
CA GLU A 155 -5.01 -6.58 7.98
C GLU A 155 -4.25 -5.40 7.36
N ASP A 156 -3.05 -5.64 6.81
CA ASP A 156 -2.37 -4.68 5.96
C ASP A 156 -2.89 -4.81 4.52
N CYS A 157 -3.88 -3.97 4.20
CA CYS A 157 -4.51 -3.85 2.91
C CYS A 157 -3.87 -2.74 2.03
N ALA A 158 -2.64 -2.31 2.33
CA ALA A 158 -1.97 -1.27 1.53
C ALA A 158 -1.81 -1.64 0.05
N HIS A 159 -1.87 -2.93 -0.30
CA HIS A 159 -1.85 -3.45 -1.67
C HIS A 159 -3.21 -4.01 -2.12
N ALA A 160 -4.23 -4.03 -1.27
CA ALA A 160 -5.41 -4.87 -1.45
C ALA A 160 -6.75 -4.12 -1.41
N LEU A 161 -6.76 -2.79 -1.64
CA LEU A 161 -8.00 -2.03 -1.72
C LEU A 161 -8.94 -2.66 -2.77
N GLY A 162 -10.13 -3.10 -2.33
CA GLY A 162 -11.15 -3.75 -3.16
C GLY A 162 -10.91 -5.22 -3.47
N ALA A 163 -9.86 -5.84 -2.93
CA ALA A 163 -9.72 -7.29 -2.99
C ALA A 163 -10.74 -7.99 -2.08
N ARG A 164 -11.12 -9.24 -2.45
CA ARG A 164 -12.12 -10.00 -1.70
C ARG A 164 -11.65 -11.43 -1.44
N TRP A 165 -12.12 -11.98 -0.34
CA TRP A 165 -12.07 -13.39 -0.02
C TRP A 165 -13.47 -13.91 0.20
N GLN A 166 -13.89 -14.93 -0.54
CA GLN A 166 -15.24 -15.51 -0.50
C GLN A 166 -16.36 -14.45 -0.57
N GLY A 167 -16.19 -13.45 -1.45
CA GLY A 167 -17.12 -12.35 -1.66
C GLY A 167 -17.03 -11.20 -0.63
N GLN A 168 -16.32 -11.38 0.49
CA GLN A 168 -16.15 -10.37 1.54
C GLN A 168 -14.89 -9.53 1.29
N LEU A 169 -14.96 -8.21 1.48
CA LEU A 169 -13.82 -7.29 1.31
C LEU A 169 -12.69 -7.62 2.31
N LEU A 170 -11.45 -7.65 1.84
CA LEU A 170 -10.28 -7.63 2.71
C LEU A 170 -10.25 -6.32 3.51
N GLY A 171 -9.77 -6.40 4.75
CA GLY A 171 -9.86 -5.32 5.72
C GLY A 171 -11.09 -5.42 6.62
N THR A 172 -11.87 -6.52 6.51
CA THR A 172 -13.06 -6.76 7.34
C THR A 172 -13.01 -8.05 8.14
N PHE A 173 -11.91 -8.80 8.07
CA PHE A 173 -11.76 -10.10 8.76
C PHE A 173 -11.11 -9.98 10.14
N GLY A 174 -10.24 -8.97 10.33
CA GLY A 174 -9.50 -8.74 11.57
C GLY A 174 -10.18 -7.78 12.55
N ASP A 175 -9.42 -7.35 13.56
CA ASP A 175 -9.82 -6.31 14.53
C ASP A 175 -9.56 -4.91 13.97
N ALA A 176 -8.65 -4.80 12.99
CA ALA A 176 -8.34 -3.55 12.33
C ALA A 176 -7.77 -3.79 10.93
N ALA A 177 -7.79 -2.74 10.10
CA ALA A 177 -7.15 -2.75 8.80
C ALA A 177 -6.50 -1.40 8.47
N VAL A 178 -5.50 -1.44 7.60
CA VAL A 178 -4.87 -0.23 7.05
C VAL A 178 -4.88 -0.27 5.54
N PHE A 179 -5.18 0.88 4.93
CA PHE A 179 -5.10 1.07 3.47
C PHE A 179 -4.14 2.21 3.16
N SER A 180 -3.53 2.17 1.99
CA SER A 180 -2.59 3.20 1.54
C SER A 180 -2.99 3.73 0.18
N PHE A 181 -2.85 5.05 0.01
CA PHE A 181 -3.09 5.77 -1.23
C PHE A 181 -1.79 6.47 -1.70
N GLU A 182 -0.64 5.88 -1.33
CA GLU A 182 0.67 6.32 -1.82
C GLU A 182 0.74 6.11 -3.34
N ARG A 183 1.61 6.87 -4.04
CA ARG A 183 1.72 6.90 -5.52
C ARG A 183 1.81 5.54 -6.21
N SER A 184 2.20 4.50 -5.49
CA SER A 184 2.37 3.14 -5.99
C SER A 184 1.14 2.23 -5.81
N LYS A 185 0.06 2.72 -5.19
CA LYS A 185 -1.07 1.90 -4.70
C LYS A 185 -2.22 1.78 -5.72
N ILE A 186 -3.29 1.07 -5.34
CA ILE A 186 -4.46 0.79 -6.21
C ILE A 186 -5.09 2.10 -6.70
N ILE A 187 -5.29 3.04 -5.79
CA ILE A 187 -5.59 4.45 -6.08
C ILE A 187 -4.48 5.31 -5.46
N THR A 188 -4.26 6.51 -5.97
CA THR A 188 -3.20 7.36 -5.46
C THR A 188 -3.64 8.80 -5.19
N THR A 189 -3.18 9.29 -4.05
CA THR A 189 -3.19 10.71 -3.70
C THR A 189 -1.76 11.22 -3.47
N ILE A 190 -0.75 10.54 -4.02
CA ILE A 190 0.70 10.70 -3.80
C ILE A 190 1.10 10.20 -2.41
N HIS A 191 0.49 10.72 -1.35
CA HIS A 191 0.51 10.22 0.02
C HIS A 191 -0.92 10.23 0.57
N GLY A 192 -1.26 9.24 1.36
CA GLY A 192 -2.56 9.10 1.98
C GLY A 192 -2.77 7.68 2.47
N GLY A 193 -3.70 7.51 3.38
CA GLY A 193 -4.07 6.21 3.91
C GLY A 193 -5.38 6.26 4.67
N MET A 194 -5.90 5.09 5.02
CA MET A 194 -7.11 4.92 5.83
C MET A 194 -6.82 3.96 6.96
N ALA A 195 -7.05 4.41 8.18
CA ALA A 195 -7.06 3.59 9.39
C ALA A 195 -8.49 3.08 9.60
N VAL A 196 -8.65 1.78 9.80
CA VAL A 196 -9.95 1.15 10.08
C VAL A 196 -9.81 0.30 11.33
N VAL A 197 -10.77 0.39 12.24
CA VAL A 197 -10.87 -0.48 13.41
C VAL A 197 -12.27 -1.05 13.55
N HIS A 198 -12.34 -2.24 14.10
CA HIS A 198 -13.59 -2.92 14.39
C HIS A 198 -13.75 -3.05 15.92
N GLY A 199 -14.93 -2.74 16.41
CA GLY A 199 -15.24 -2.72 17.84
C GLY A 199 -15.25 -1.32 18.46
N GLU A 200 -16.16 -1.12 19.39
CA GLU A 200 -16.52 0.19 19.93
C GLU A 200 -15.36 0.90 20.64
N ALA A 201 -14.65 0.18 21.52
CA ALA A 201 -13.54 0.77 22.28
C ALA A 201 -12.38 1.24 21.38
N ALA A 202 -12.05 0.50 20.33
CA ALA A 202 -11.05 0.90 19.35
C ALA A 202 -11.53 2.08 18.50
N ALA A 203 -12.82 2.08 18.11
CA ALA A 203 -13.46 3.16 17.38
C ALA A 203 -13.39 4.49 18.14
N MET A 204 -13.75 4.48 19.43
CA MET A 204 -13.65 5.67 20.28
C MET A 204 -12.21 6.22 20.34
N ARG A 205 -11.23 5.34 20.52
CA ARG A 205 -9.80 5.75 20.53
C ARG A 205 -9.33 6.30 19.19
N LEU A 206 -9.71 5.67 18.07
CA LEU A 206 -9.36 6.14 16.73
C LEU A 206 -9.99 7.51 16.43
N GLN A 207 -11.26 7.69 16.79
CA GLN A 207 -11.97 8.98 16.63
C GLN A 207 -11.29 10.08 17.45
N ALA A 208 -10.94 9.81 18.70
CA ALA A 208 -10.25 10.77 19.57
C ALA A 208 -8.86 11.15 19.01
N GLN A 209 -8.10 10.17 18.51
CA GLN A 209 -6.81 10.42 17.87
C GLN A 209 -6.97 11.30 16.61
N ALA A 210 -7.91 10.97 15.74
CA ALA A 210 -8.15 11.73 14.50
C ALA A 210 -8.62 13.16 14.77
N ALA A 211 -9.42 13.37 15.83
CA ALA A 211 -9.88 14.70 16.24
C ALA A 211 -8.72 15.59 16.77
N GLN A 212 -7.68 15.00 17.34
CA GLN A 212 -6.50 15.69 17.88
C GLN A 212 -5.34 15.76 16.88
N ALA A 213 -5.38 14.98 15.81
CA ALA A 213 -4.32 14.89 14.82
C ALA A 213 -4.15 16.23 14.09
N PRO A 214 -2.92 16.75 14.00
CA PRO A 214 -2.66 17.97 13.25
C PRO A 214 -2.87 17.74 11.75
N LEU A 215 -3.22 18.80 11.06
CA LEU A 215 -3.12 18.83 9.60
C LEU A 215 -1.68 19.13 9.18
N PRO A 216 -1.26 18.65 8.00
CA PRO A 216 0.06 19.00 7.45
C PRO A 216 0.19 20.51 7.25
N ALA A 217 1.40 21.02 7.34
CA ALA A 217 1.68 22.40 6.97
C ALA A 217 1.20 22.68 5.53
N ARG A 218 0.62 23.86 5.29
CA ARG A 218 0.09 24.28 3.97
C ARG A 218 1.08 24.00 2.82
N ALA A 219 2.35 24.34 3.02
CA ALA A 219 3.39 24.11 2.03
C ALA A 219 3.53 22.63 1.63
N LEU A 220 3.30 21.70 2.57
CA LEU A 220 3.35 20.29 2.29
C LEU A 220 2.14 19.81 1.49
N THR A 221 0.94 20.28 1.83
CA THR A 221 -0.26 19.99 1.03
C THR A 221 -0.07 20.49 -0.41
N LEU A 222 0.48 21.70 -0.59
CA LEU A 222 0.82 22.23 -1.92
C LEU A 222 1.85 21.36 -2.64
N SER A 223 2.91 20.94 -1.96
CA SER A 223 3.92 20.02 -2.51
C SER A 223 3.31 18.69 -2.98
N GLN A 224 2.29 18.21 -2.27
CA GLN A 224 1.55 17.01 -2.68
C GLN A 224 0.71 17.25 -3.94
N LEU A 225 0.01 18.38 -4.05
CA LEU A 225 -0.72 18.77 -5.24
C LEU A 225 0.21 18.98 -6.45
N ASP A 226 1.39 19.58 -6.23
CA ASP A 226 2.44 19.70 -7.24
C ASP A 226 2.91 18.32 -7.73
N SER A 227 3.02 17.36 -6.82
CA SER A 227 3.40 15.98 -7.15
C SER A 227 2.31 15.27 -7.97
N VAL A 228 1.03 15.56 -7.77
CA VAL A 228 -0.07 15.05 -8.61
C VAL A 228 0.08 15.57 -10.04
N GLU A 229 0.28 16.88 -10.21
CA GLU A 229 0.43 17.50 -11.52
C GLU A 229 1.70 17.02 -12.24
N HIS A 230 2.84 16.97 -11.52
CA HIS A 230 4.08 16.40 -12.05
C HIS A 230 3.88 14.96 -12.54
N ASP A 231 3.36 14.07 -11.67
CA ASP A 231 3.24 12.66 -12.00
C ASP A 231 2.24 12.42 -13.13
N TYR A 232 1.18 13.20 -13.22
CA TYR A 232 0.27 13.15 -14.36
C TYR A 232 1.01 13.43 -15.68
N TRP A 233 1.73 14.56 -15.80
CA TRP A 233 2.43 14.93 -17.03
C TRP A 233 3.62 14.03 -17.34
N VAL A 234 4.37 13.62 -16.32
CA VAL A 234 5.61 12.84 -16.52
C VAL A 234 5.33 11.36 -16.72
N ARG A 235 4.30 10.81 -16.06
CA ARG A 235 4.08 9.36 -16.02
C ARG A 235 2.86 8.90 -16.81
N VAL A 236 1.81 9.69 -16.88
CA VAL A 236 0.52 9.26 -17.43
C VAL A 236 0.24 9.88 -18.80
N ALA A 237 0.24 11.19 -18.90
CA ALA A 237 -0.07 11.89 -20.14
C ALA A 237 0.99 11.64 -21.24
N ASP A 238 0.55 11.48 -22.48
CA ASP A 238 1.43 11.35 -23.64
C ASP A 238 1.70 12.73 -24.24
N ASP A 239 2.41 13.58 -23.48
CA ASP A 239 2.82 14.92 -23.88
C ASP A 239 4.29 15.18 -23.46
N PRO A 240 5.25 14.92 -24.35
CA PRO A 240 6.68 15.09 -24.04
C PRO A 240 7.08 16.53 -23.66
N ALA A 241 6.41 17.55 -24.24
CA ALA A 241 6.71 18.95 -23.93
C ALA A 241 6.25 19.31 -22.52
N ARG A 242 5.02 18.92 -22.16
CA ARG A 242 4.49 19.08 -20.82
C ARG A 242 5.27 18.27 -19.80
N ALA A 243 5.68 17.05 -20.12
CA ALA A 243 6.51 16.23 -19.26
C ALA A 243 7.89 16.88 -19.00
N ALA A 244 8.51 17.49 -20.01
CA ALA A 244 9.78 18.20 -19.85
C ALA A 244 9.62 19.45 -18.97
N TRP A 245 8.58 20.22 -19.21
CA TRP A 245 8.21 21.38 -18.38
C TRP A 245 7.98 20.97 -16.93
N ALA A 246 7.16 19.95 -16.67
CA ALA A 246 6.81 19.50 -15.31
C ALA A 246 8.04 19.04 -14.53
N ARG A 247 8.96 18.30 -15.17
CA ARG A 247 10.23 17.90 -14.54
C ARG A 247 11.06 19.09 -14.07
N GLY A 248 11.11 20.17 -14.83
CA GLY A 248 11.84 21.39 -14.42
C GLY A 248 11.07 22.20 -13.39
N HIS A 249 9.77 22.40 -13.61
CA HIS A 249 8.93 23.30 -12.81
C HIS A 249 8.75 22.80 -11.36
N PHE A 250 8.48 21.50 -11.19
CA PHE A 250 8.19 20.91 -9.89
C PHE A 250 9.40 20.30 -9.18
N ALA A 251 10.60 20.35 -9.76
CA ALA A 251 11.78 19.63 -9.24
C ALA A 251 12.07 19.89 -7.74
N ALA A 252 11.82 21.10 -7.27
CA ALA A 252 12.11 21.52 -5.88
C ALA A 252 10.94 21.27 -4.91
N THR A 253 9.74 20.96 -5.42
CA THR A 253 8.52 20.88 -4.60
C THR A 253 7.94 19.47 -4.49
N LEU A 254 8.56 18.48 -5.12
CA LEU A 254 8.05 17.12 -5.13
C LEU A 254 8.09 16.45 -3.75
N MET A 255 7.03 15.75 -3.44
CA MET A 255 6.97 14.89 -2.25
C MET A 255 7.92 13.71 -2.41
N PRO A 256 8.81 13.44 -1.47
CA PRO A 256 9.62 12.23 -1.47
C PRO A 256 8.72 11.01 -1.25
N GLN A 257 9.13 9.86 -1.74
CA GLN A 257 8.43 8.60 -1.48
C GLN A 257 8.64 8.14 -0.02
N MET A 258 9.81 8.41 0.50
CA MET A 258 10.21 8.11 1.87
C MET A 258 11.14 9.22 2.37
N TRP A 259 10.93 9.69 3.59
CA TRP A 259 11.77 10.74 4.20
C TRP A 259 13.05 10.18 4.80
N PRO A 260 14.13 11.01 4.92
CA PRO A 260 15.39 10.61 5.54
C PRO A 260 15.22 10.04 6.95
N GLU A 261 14.30 10.58 7.75
CA GLU A 261 13.96 10.14 9.10
C GLU A 261 13.47 8.68 9.09
N GLU A 262 12.68 8.30 8.10
CA GLU A 262 12.14 6.94 7.98
C GLU A 262 13.22 5.90 7.73
N PHE A 263 14.24 6.24 6.92
CA PHE A 263 15.38 5.34 6.68
C PHE A 263 16.18 5.11 7.97
N ARG A 264 16.25 6.11 8.85
CA ARG A 264 16.93 6.03 10.14
C ARG A 264 16.05 5.44 11.25
N GLY A 265 14.74 5.24 10.99
CA GLY A 265 13.79 4.80 12.01
C GLY A 265 13.51 5.87 13.08
N GLU A 266 13.64 7.13 12.73
CA GLU A 266 13.38 8.28 13.59
C GLU A 266 11.91 8.72 13.47
N HIS A 267 11.26 8.94 14.61
CA HIS A 267 9.89 9.45 14.64
C HIS A 267 9.82 10.90 14.16
N PHE A 268 8.80 11.22 13.38
CA PHE A 268 8.50 12.58 12.95
C PHE A 268 7.01 12.80 12.72
N SER A 269 6.55 14.05 12.69
CA SER A 269 5.14 14.43 12.80
C SER A 269 4.22 13.85 11.73
N ARG A 270 4.74 13.53 10.54
CA ARG A 270 3.97 12.95 9.41
C ARG A 270 3.22 11.68 9.75
N TYR A 271 3.73 10.92 10.73
CA TYR A 271 3.06 9.71 11.21
C TYR A 271 1.81 9.99 12.04
N GLU A 272 1.56 11.24 12.40
CA GLU A 272 0.43 11.64 13.25
C GLU A 272 -0.55 12.59 12.54
N GLU A 273 -0.26 13.00 11.30
CA GLU A 273 -1.05 13.99 10.56
C GLU A 273 -2.31 13.38 9.95
N ARG A 274 -3.41 14.12 10.05
CA ARG A 274 -4.68 13.82 9.40
C ARG A 274 -4.69 14.32 7.95
N MET A 275 -5.43 13.65 7.09
CA MET A 275 -5.59 14.06 5.69
C MET A 275 -6.37 15.38 5.59
N PRO A 276 -5.93 16.41 4.84
CA PRO A 276 -6.71 17.61 4.57
C PRO A 276 -7.73 17.38 3.46
N SER A 277 -8.76 18.24 3.38
CA SER A 277 -9.85 18.15 2.41
C SER A 277 -9.38 18.09 0.97
N ALA A 278 -8.36 18.86 0.59
CA ALA A 278 -7.80 18.84 -0.77
C ALA A 278 -7.36 17.44 -1.21
N ILE A 279 -6.76 16.68 -0.31
CA ILE A 279 -6.26 15.33 -0.59
C ILE A 279 -7.40 14.30 -0.53
N ALA A 280 -8.39 14.50 0.35
CA ALA A 280 -9.57 13.67 0.39
C ALA A 280 -10.38 13.73 -0.91
N LEU A 281 -10.49 14.90 -1.55
CA LEU A 281 -11.13 15.06 -2.85
C LEU A 281 -10.44 14.25 -3.95
N LEU A 282 -9.10 14.16 -3.94
CA LEU A 282 -8.34 13.29 -4.85
C LEU A 282 -8.68 11.81 -4.60
N ALA A 283 -8.74 11.41 -3.31
CA ALA A 283 -9.10 10.04 -2.94
C ALA A 283 -10.51 9.67 -3.41
N GLN A 284 -11.49 10.52 -3.18
CA GLN A 284 -12.88 10.33 -3.62
C GLN A 284 -13.00 10.21 -5.14
N SER A 285 -12.28 11.08 -5.90
CA SER A 285 -12.26 11.04 -7.36
C SER A 285 -11.74 9.71 -7.90
N GLN A 286 -10.62 9.24 -7.36
CA GLN A 286 -10.02 7.95 -7.72
C GLN A 286 -10.91 6.77 -7.30
N PHE A 287 -11.47 6.85 -6.10
CA PHE A 287 -12.35 5.81 -5.56
C PHE A 287 -13.62 5.60 -6.39
N ALA A 288 -14.17 6.65 -6.98
CA ALA A 288 -15.29 6.56 -7.89
C ALA A 288 -14.98 5.71 -9.15
N GLN A 289 -13.69 5.44 -9.44
CA GLN A 289 -13.25 4.59 -10.54
C GLN A 289 -12.71 3.23 -10.08
N LEU A 290 -12.82 2.90 -8.78
CA LEU A 290 -12.18 1.73 -8.17
C LEU A 290 -12.51 0.42 -8.91
N GLU A 291 -13.78 0.15 -9.19
CA GLU A 291 -14.19 -1.09 -9.86
C GLU A 291 -13.61 -1.20 -11.29
N ASN A 292 -13.57 -0.10 -12.03
CA ASN A 292 -12.95 -0.05 -13.36
C ASN A 292 -11.44 -0.31 -13.28
N ILE A 293 -10.77 0.27 -12.28
CA ILE A 293 -9.34 0.07 -12.03
C ILE A 293 -9.06 -1.40 -11.70
N LEU A 294 -9.85 -2.00 -10.81
CA LEU A 294 -9.71 -3.40 -10.42
C LEU A 294 -9.97 -4.35 -11.58
N ALA A 295 -11.02 -4.11 -12.38
CA ALA A 295 -11.32 -4.91 -13.56
C ALA A 295 -10.17 -4.88 -14.59
N ALA A 296 -9.61 -3.70 -14.85
CA ALA A 296 -8.45 -3.55 -15.74
C ALA A 296 -7.21 -4.29 -15.20
N ARG A 297 -6.92 -4.19 -13.91
CA ARG A 297 -5.80 -4.89 -13.26
C ARG A 297 -5.96 -6.41 -13.32
N ARG A 298 -7.15 -6.94 -13.01
CA ARG A 298 -7.46 -8.39 -13.10
C ARG A 298 -7.29 -8.90 -14.53
N LYS A 299 -7.80 -8.16 -15.51
CA LYS A 299 -7.63 -8.50 -16.93
C LYS A 299 -6.15 -8.54 -17.33
N GLN A 300 -5.37 -7.56 -16.91
CA GLN A 300 -3.94 -7.50 -17.22
C GLN A 300 -3.13 -8.60 -16.50
N ALA A 301 -3.49 -8.95 -15.27
CA ALA A 301 -2.85 -10.05 -14.55
C ALA A 301 -2.99 -11.39 -15.29
N LEU A 302 -4.16 -11.69 -15.87
CA LEU A 302 -4.36 -12.88 -16.69
C LEU A 302 -3.44 -12.89 -17.92
N ARG A 303 -3.21 -11.75 -18.56
CA ARG A 303 -2.29 -11.64 -19.70
C ARG A 303 -0.85 -11.89 -19.28
N TRP A 304 -0.45 -11.28 -18.15
CA TRP A 304 0.88 -11.51 -17.59
C TRP A 304 1.08 -12.98 -17.19
N GLN A 305 0.08 -13.62 -16.62
CA GLN A 305 0.14 -15.05 -16.29
C GLN A 305 0.36 -15.91 -17.54
N ALA A 306 -0.37 -15.63 -18.62
CA ALA A 306 -0.20 -16.35 -19.89
C ALA A 306 1.18 -16.10 -20.52
N TRP A 307 1.69 -14.86 -20.47
CA TRP A 307 3.04 -14.53 -20.95
C TRP A 307 4.09 -15.23 -20.10
N ALA A 308 4.03 -15.12 -18.78
CA ALA A 308 5.00 -15.69 -17.86
C ALA A 308 5.13 -17.22 -18.03
N GLY A 309 3.99 -17.90 -18.21
CA GLY A 309 3.98 -19.35 -18.49
C GLY A 309 4.73 -19.72 -19.78
N ARG A 310 4.57 -18.92 -20.86
CA ARG A 310 5.33 -19.13 -22.10
C ARG A 310 6.81 -18.78 -21.97
N ALA A 311 7.14 -17.80 -21.15
CA ALA A 311 8.50 -17.34 -20.89
C ALA A 311 9.25 -18.17 -19.82
N GLY A 312 8.57 -19.15 -19.20
CA GLY A 312 9.17 -20.04 -18.20
C GLY A 312 9.31 -19.46 -16.79
N PHE A 313 8.59 -18.37 -16.48
CA PHE A 313 8.57 -17.80 -15.14
C PHE A 313 7.51 -18.46 -14.25
N ALA A 314 7.88 -18.80 -13.01
CA ALA A 314 6.90 -19.11 -11.98
C ALA A 314 6.26 -17.81 -11.46
N THR A 315 4.96 -17.89 -11.12
CA THR A 315 4.15 -16.74 -10.71
C THR A 315 3.30 -17.08 -9.49
N ALA A 316 2.85 -16.06 -8.78
CA ALA A 316 1.77 -16.23 -7.81
C ALA A 316 0.46 -16.57 -8.52
N SER A 317 -0.41 -17.27 -7.81
CA SER A 317 -1.76 -17.62 -8.26
C SER A 317 -2.81 -17.06 -7.33
N ALA A 318 -3.95 -16.64 -7.90
CA ALA A 318 -5.12 -16.34 -7.09
C ALA A 318 -5.67 -17.62 -6.47
N LEU A 319 -5.94 -17.63 -5.18
CA LEU A 319 -6.60 -18.74 -4.52
C LEU A 319 -8.06 -18.88 -5.01
N PRO A 320 -8.60 -20.09 -5.14
CA PRO A 320 -10.02 -20.30 -5.41
C PRO A 320 -10.88 -19.57 -4.36
N GLY A 321 -11.86 -18.78 -4.81
CA GLY A 321 -12.71 -17.96 -3.95
C GLY A 321 -12.14 -16.57 -3.62
N SER A 322 -10.92 -16.23 -4.08
CA SER A 322 -10.38 -14.90 -3.97
C SER A 322 -10.65 -14.05 -5.22
N GLU A 323 -10.82 -12.74 -5.00
CA GLU A 323 -10.84 -11.71 -6.04
C GLU A 323 -9.70 -10.72 -5.78
N PRO A 324 -8.48 -11.01 -6.26
CA PRO A 324 -7.32 -10.16 -5.99
C PRO A 324 -7.45 -8.76 -6.60
N ALA A 325 -6.82 -7.79 -5.95
CA ALA A 325 -6.68 -6.44 -6.49
C ALA A 325 -5.56 -6.33 -7.54
N TRP A 326 -4.60 -7.25 -7.52
CA TRP A 326 -3.46 -7.27 -8.44
C TRP A 326 -2.78 -5.90 -8.55
N LEU A 327 -2.37 -5.32 -7.42
CA LEU A 327 -1.61 -4.06 -7.43
C LEU A 327 -0.42 -4.14 -8.39
N ARG A 328 0.28 -5.27 -8.35
CA ARG A 328 1.36 -5.66 -9.25
C ARG A 328 1.21 -7.14 -9.57
N PHE A 329 1.80 -7.56 -10.67
CA PHE A 329 1.90 -8.97 -11.02
C PHE A 329 3.29 -9.48 -10.63
N PRO A 330 3.42 -10.25 -9.53
CA PRO A 330 4.70 -10.79 -9.10
C PRO A 330 5.10 -12.01 -9.93
N LEU A 331 6.40 -12.12 -10.20
CA LEU A 331 6.99 -13.30 -10.83
C LEU A 331 8.32 -13.64 -10.15
N TRP A 332 8.63 -14.94 -10.11
CA TRP A 332 9.89 -15.46 -9.62
C TRP A 332 10.92 -15.44 -10.72
N ALA A 333 11.99 -14.69 -10.53
CA ALA A 333 13.16 -14.60 -11.41
C ALA A 333 14.37 -15.25 -10.74
N ASP A 334 15.48 -15.33 -11.44
CA ASP A 334 16.76 -15.54 -10.78
C ASP A 334 17.29 -14.22 -10.17
N ALA A 335 18.23 -14.33 -9.24
CA ALA A 335 18.76 -13.17 -8.54
C ALA A 335 19.52 -12.21 -9.47
N ALA A 336 20.14 -12.72 -10.54
CA ALA A 336 20.88 -11.91 -11.51
C ALA A 336 19.90 -11.05 -12.33
N LEU A 337 18.80 -11.64 -12.80
CA LEU A 337 17.76 -10.89 -13.51
C LEU A 337 17.10 -9.83 -12.61
N LYS A 338 16.89 -10.13 -11.32
CA LYS A 338 16.37 -9.13 -10.38
C LYS A 338 17.35 -7.98 -10.16
N ALA A 339 18.63 -8.25 -10.09
CA ALA A 339 19.66 -7.21 -9.95
C ALA A 339 19.73 -6.29 -11.17
N GLU A 340 19.50 -6.83 -12.39
CA GLU A 340 19.64 -6.11 -13.66
C GLU A 340 18.41 -6.28 -14.57
N PRO A 341 17.20 -5.79 -14.15
CA PRO A 341 15.96 -6.02 -14.88
C PRO A 341 15.79 -5.15 -16.15
N ALA A 342 16.75 -4.26 -16.45
CA ALA A 342 16.62 -3.25 -17.50
C ALA A 342 16.42 -3.82 -18.91
N ALA A 343 17.00 -4.98 -19.24
CA ALA A 343 16.82 -5.62 -20.54
C ALA A 343 15.36 -6.11 -20.68
N LEU A 344 14.85 -6.81 -19.69
CA LEU A 344 13.45 -7.30 -19.65
C LEU A 344 12.46 -6.12 -19.64
N ALA A 345 12.77 -5.04 -18.92
CA ALA A 345 11.94 -3.84 -18.91
C ALA A 345 11.78 -3.22 -20.31
N ARG A 346 12.85 -3.16 -21.08
CA ARG A 346 12.81 -2.66 -22.47
C ARG A 346 12.06 -3.61 -23.40
N GLU A 347 12.29 -4.91 -23.26
CA GLU A 347 11.59 -5.94 -24.06
C GLU A 347 10.07 -5.86 -23.84
N LEU A 348 9.64 -5.75 -22.58
CA LEU A 348 8.24 -5.68 -22.22
C LEU A 348 7.63 -4.28 -22.39
N GLY A 349 8.42 -3.23 -22.55
CA GLY A 349 7.95 -1.85 -22.62
C GLY A 349 7.38 -1.31 -21.31
N VAL A 350 7.78 -1.87 -20.16
CA VAL A 350 7.22 -1.53 -18.84
C VAL A 350 8.34 -1.23 -17.83
N GLU A 351 8.06 -0.38 -16.84
CA GLU A 351 8.87 -0.32 -15.63
C GLU A 351 8.73 -1.64 -14.85
N ILE A 352 9.82 -2.19 -14.37
CA ILE A 352 9.82 -3.40 -13.53
C ILE A 352 10.08 -3.02 -12.07
N GLY A 353 9.23 -3.46 -11.18
CA GLY A 353 9.41 -3.31 -9.75
C GLY A 353 10.26 -4.42 -9.15
N VAL A 354 11.05 -4.06 -8.14
CA VAL A 354 11.94 -4.98 -7.42
C VAL A 354 11.52 -5.18 -5.94
N TRP A 355 10.29 -4.78 -5.59
CA TRP A 355 9.81 -4.91 -4.20
C TRP A 355 9.61 -6.36 -3.81
N PHE A 356 9.96 -6.73 -2.63
CA PHE A 356 10.83 -6.05 -1.69
C PHE A 356 12.26 -6.57 -1.92
N THR A 357 13.30 -5.79 -1.59
CA THR A 357 14.70 -6.20 -1.77
C THR A 357 15.33 -6.69 -0.47
N THR A 358 14.65 -6.43 0.64
CA THR A 358 15.04 -6.85 1.99
C THR A 358 13.79 -7.14 2.81
N PRO A 359 13.88 -7.88 3.92
CA PRO A 359 12.75 -8.12 4.83
C PRO A 359 12.04 -6.85 5.33
N ALA A 360 12.75 -5.72 5.38
CA ALA A 360 12.23 -4.40 5.75
C ALA A 360 12.60 -3.35 4.69
N HIS A 361 12.13 -3.57 3.45
CA HIS A 361 12.48 -2.74 2.30
C HIS A 361 12.24 -1.24 2.54
N PRO A 362 13.16 -0.36 2.11
CA PRO A 362 14.43 -0.59 1.41
C PRO A 362 15.64 -0.69 2.36
N VAL A 363 15.44 -0.68 3.67
CA VAL A 363 16.53 -0.71 4.65
C VAL A 363 17.15 -2.11 4.70
N ALA A 364 18.48 -2.18 4.62
CA ALA A 364 19.19 -3.45 4.64
C ALA A 364 18.94 -4.19 5.96
N SER A 365 18.46 -5.43 5.86
CA SER A 365 18.19 -6.29 7.00
C SER A 365 18.25 -7.76 6.59
N VAL A 366 18.50 -8.65 7.55
CA VAL A 366 18.55 -10.09 7.35
C VAL A 366 17.72 -10.77 8.43
N GLN A 367 16.89 -11.74 8.01
CA GLN A 367 16.09 -12.58 8.91
C GLN A 367 16.37 -14.04 8.59
N ALA A 368 17.47 -14.58 9.12
CA ALA A 368 17.97 -15.92 8.80
C ALA A 368 16.97 -17.04 9.12
N HIS A 369 16.03 -16.81 10.05
CA HIS A 369 14.98 -17.76 10.41
C HIS A 369 13.75 -17.68 9.48
N CYS A 370 13.78 -16.83 8.45
CA CYS A 370 12.72 -16.62 7.46
C CYS A 370 13.26 -16.85 6.02
N PRO A 371 13.66 -18.09 5.67
CA PRO A 371 14.34 -18.37 4.41
C PRO A 371 13.48 -18.07 3.18
N GLN A 372 12.16 -18.26 3.23
CA GLN A 372 11.27 -17.96 2.10
C GLN A 372 11.15 -16.44 1.87
N GLY A 373 11.04 -15.66 2.94
CA GLY A 373 11.08 -14.19 2.86
C GLY A 373 12.38 -13.68 2.29
N MET A 374 13.51 -14.25 2.68
CA MET A 374 14.83 -13.92 2.13
C MET A 374 14.96 -14.29 0.65
N ASP A 375 14.46 -15.47 0.24
CA ASP A 375 14.45 -15.89 -1.17
C ASP A 375 13.55 -14.96 -2.02
N ALA A 376 12.36 -14.61 -1.53
CA ALA A 376 11.48 -13.65 -2.18
C ALA A 376 12.16 -12.27 -2.35
N CYS A 377 12.87 -11.79 -1.31
CA CYS A 377 13.66 -10.55 -1.40
C CYS A 377 14.75 -10.62 -2.47
N ALA A 378 15.34 -11.78 -2.69
CA ALA A 378 16.40 -11.97 -3.69
C ALA A 378 15.86 -12.13 -5.11
N ARG A 379 14.62 -12.63 -5.30
CA ARG A 379 14.17 -13.17 -6.59
C ARG A 379 12.88 -12.58 -7.16
N VAL A 380 11.97 -12.00 -6.32
CA VAL A 380 10.68 -11.54 -6.83
C VAL A 380 10.81 -10.22 -7.58
N LEU A 381 10.41 -10.23 -8.85
CA LEU A 381 10.13 -9.05 -9.67
C LEU A 381 8.63 -8.80 -9.73
N ASN A 382 8.20 -7.59 -10.07
CA ASN A 382 6.79 -7.31 -10.24
C ASN A 382 6.51 -6.36 -11.41
N LEU A 383 5.47 -6.68 -12.19
CA LEU A 383 5.07 -5.97 -13.39
C LEU A 383 3.86 -5.06 -13.12
N PRO A 384 3.70 -3.94 -13.84
CA PRO A 384 2.51 -3.11 -13.74
C PRO A 384 1.28 -3.87 -14.25
N THR A 385 0.15 -3.67 -13.59
CA THR A 385 -1.15 -4.25 -13.96
C THR A 385 -2.11 -3.21 -14.54
N LEU A 386 -1.65 -1.98 -14.72
CA LEU A 386 -2.30 -0.97 -15.56
C LEU A 386 -1.31 -0.56 -16.65
N LEU A 387 -1.72 -0.74 -17.89
CA LEU A 387 -0.94 -0.38 -19.07
C LEU A 387 -1.69 0.69 -19.86
N PRO A 388 -0.99 1.65 -20.48
CA PRO A 388 -1.60 2.64 -21.32
C PRO A 388 -2.29 2.01 -22.55
N ALA A 389 -3.32 2.66 -23.05
CA ALA A 389 -3.97 2.25 -24.31
C ALA A 389 -2.94 2.14 -25.44
N GLY A 390 -3.05 1.09 -26.27
CA GLY A 390 -2.09 0.82 -27.35
C GLY A 390 -0.79 0.13 -26.94
N HIS A 391 -0.59 -0.15 -25.67
CA HIS A 391 0.55 -0.97 -25.25
C HIS A 391 0.43 -2.42 -25.78
N PRO A 392 1.49 -3.06 -26.33
CA PRO A 392 1.38 -4.39 -26.96
C PRO A 392 0.77 -5.47 -26.05
N PHE A 393 0.97 -5.36 -24.74
CA PHE A 393 0.38 -6.28 -23.75
C PHE A 393 -0.97 -5.79 -23.20
N ALA A 394 -1.52 -4.65 -23.65
CA ALA A 394 -2.82 -4.14 -23.21
C ALA A 394 -4.00 -4.60 -24.11
N THR A 395 -3.72 -5.15 -25.29
CA THR A 395 -4.73 -5.58 -26.30
C THR A 395 -5.10 -7.04 -26.20
#